data_933b7b29c8943a78d6da342e1b960240
#
_entry.id   933b7b29c8943a78d6da342e1b960240
#
_cell.length_a   1.000
_cell.length_b   1.000
_cell.length_c   1.000
_cell.angle_alpha   90.00
_cell.angle_beta   90.00
_cell.angle_gamma   90.00
#
_symmetry.space_group_name_H-M   'P 1'
#
loop_
_entity.id
_entity.type
_entity.pdbx_description
1 polymer ?
#
loop_
_entity_poly.entity_id
_entity_poly.type
_entity_poly.pdbx_seq_one_letter_code
_entity_poly.pdbx_strand_id
1 'polypeptide(L)'
;MNFRNFSLAFLVASLATSAFADDVIRFVPDPYPIGYADQGDVKHIVIKGANVTNKEITVENVIGQGVGMSNFKYPQKIAPNAAVTIEFDMDFAGMDGQINPVVIIIDNQGTPYTAQLDGYVKAPIFFGEKMFDAGYYAPNEKREWTFYVWGTDKKTRPDLTLDENAQKDFKLKTKNVMLNVDDIGKIKEGGKVPGLKVTLSTSGLSRVDWELKQKSIRKIVGFKSKKFPKATPEVLIVGYWKD
;
A
#
# COMPACT_ATOMS: atom_id res chain seq x y z
N MET A 1 -33.63 -54.17 37.04
CA MET A 1 -32.39 -53.39 37.03
C MET A 1 -31.84 -53.46 35.60
N ASN A 2 -32.07 -52.39 34.81
CA ASN A 2 -31.79 -52.38 33.38
C ASN A 2 -30.46 -51.67 33.12
N PHE A 3 -29.51 -52.38 32.58
CA PHE A 3 -28.25 -51.77 32.02
C PHE A 3 -28.51 -51.30 30.59
N ARG A 4 -28.42 -49.99 30.37
CA ARG A 4 -28.52 -49.39 29.07
C ARG A 4 -27.13 -49.37 28.45
N ASN A 5 -27.01 -49.98 27.28
CA ASN A 5 -25.83 -49.98 26.41
C ASN A 5 -25.50 -48.57 25.94
N PHE A 6 -24.31 -48.10 26.24
CA PHE A 6 -23.72 -46.91 25.64
C PHE A 6 -22.94 -47.33 24.39
N SER A 7 -23.49 -47.02 23.20
CA SER A 7 -22.76 -47.15 21.94
C SER A 7 -21.80 -45.98 21.79
N LEU A 8 -20.52 -46.29 21.78
CA LEU A 8 -19.44 -45.35 21.55
C LEU A 8 -19.31 -45.13 20.02
N ALA A 9 -19.84 -44.01 19.52
CA ALA A 9 -19.65 -43.61 18.14
C ALA A 9 -18.23 -43.06 17.98
N PHE A 10 -17.39 -43.80 17.26
CA PHE A 10 -16.08 -43.31 16.81
C PHE A 10 -16.29 -42.23 15.73
N LEU A 11 -16.04 -40.98 16.10
CA LEU A 11 -15.94 -39.86 15.15
C LEU A 11 -14.57 -39.92 14.47
N VAL A 12 -14.51 -40.46 13.27
CA VAL A 12 -13.34 -40.40 12.42
C VAL A 12 -13.21 -38.96 11.96
N ALA A 13 -12.37 -38.19 12.61
CA ALA A 13 -11.93 -36.89 12.11
C ALA A 13 -11.05 -37.11 10.87
N SER A 14 -11.62 -36.90 9.70
CA SER A 14 -10.85 -36.80 8.45
C SER A 14 -9.94 -35.57 8.55
N LEU A 15 -8.67 -35.82 8.84
CA LEU A 15 -7.61 -34.85 8.63
C LEU A 15 -7.57 -34.55 7.11
N ALA A 16 -8.22 -33.46 6.72
CA ALA A 16 -7.97 -32.85 5.43
C ALA A 16 -6.51 -32.39 5.46
N THR A 17 -5.60 -33.19 4.93
CA THR A 17 -4.28 -32.73 4.54
C THR A 17 -4.51 -31.69 3.45
N SER A 18 -4.42 -30.40 3.82
CA SER A 18 -4.21 -29.35 2.85
C SER A 18 -2.94 -29.72 2.10
N ALA A 19 -3.09 -30.21 0.87
CA ALA A 19 -1.99 -30.31 -0.05
C ALA A 19 -1.47 -28.88 -0.23
N PHE A 20 -0.37 -28.56 0.42
CA PHE A 20 0.43 -27.40 0.02
C PHE A 20 0.77 -27.66 -1.44
N ALA A 21 0.32 -26.78 -2.34
CA ALA A 21 0.78 -26.81 -3.70
C ALA A 21 2.30 -26.79 -3.64
N ASP A 22 2.96 -27.82 -4.18
CA ASP A 22 4.42 -27.87 -4.21
C ASP A 22 4.89 -26.57 -4.89
N ASP A 23 5.68 -25.78 -4.15
CA ASP A 23 6.27 -24.56 -4.68
C ASP A 23 7.10 -24.91 -5.89
N VAL A 24 6.62 -24.58 -7.08
CA VAL A 24 7.28 -24.89 -8.35
C VAL A 24 8.49 -23.97 -8.56
N ILE A 25 8.34 -22.70 -8.20
CA ILE A 25 9.45 -21.74 -8.06
C ILE A 25 9.54 -21.33 -6.61
N ARG A 26 10.67 -21.63 -5.98
CA ARG A 26 10.93 -21.26 -4.59
C ARG A 26 11.87 -20.08 -4.53
N PHE A 27 11.42 -18.98 -3.90
CA PHE A 27 12.26 -17.83 -3.59
C PHE A 27 12.88 -17.96 -2.20
N VAL A 28 14.13 -17.50 -2.05
CA VAL A 28 14.86 -17.57 -0.77
C VAL A 28 15.64 -16.28 -0.58
N PRO A 29 15.43 -15.58 0.54
CA PRO A 29 14.44 -15.84 1.59
C PRO A 29 13.00 -15.55 1.13
N ASP A 30 11.99 -16.03 1.87
CA ASP A 30 10.57 -15.75 1.67
C ASP A 30 9.94 -15.37 3.03
N PRO A 31 9.43 -14.14 3.21
CA PRO A 31 9.45 -13.04 2.24
C PRO A 31 10.87 -12.50 1.97
N TYR A 32 11.08 -11.97 0.75
CA TYR A 32 12.35 -11.36 0.37
C TYR A 32 12.50 -9.96 1.00
N PRO A 33 13.54 -9.69 1.79
CA PRO A 33 13.70 -8.40 2.48
C PRO A 33 14.17 -7.31 1.52
N ILE A 34 13.35 -6.28 1.32
CA ILE A 34 13.74 -5.05 0.60
C ILE A 34 14.49 -4.10 1.55
N GLY A 35 14.30 -4.27 2.87
CA GLY A 35 14.85 -3.42 3.91
C GLY A 35 14.18 -2.06 4.01
N TYR A 36 14.94 -1.03 4.44
CA TYR A 36 14.43 0.32 4.61
C TYR A 36 14.63 1.13 3.33
N ALA A 37 13.61 1.94 2.96
CA ALA A 37 13.69 2.94 1.91
C ALA A 37 13.15 4.28 2.45
N ASP A 38 13.58 5.38 1.86
CA ASP A 38 12.94 6.67 2.09
C ASP A 38 11.84 6.88 1.04
N GLN A 39 10.74 7.53 1.42
CA GLN A 39 9.66 7.87 0.51
C GLN A 39 10.19 8.71 -0.67
N GLY A 40 9.82 8.34 -1.89
CA GLY A 40 10.26 8.98 -3.12
C GLY A 40 11.63 8.53 -3.63
N ASP A 41 12.27 7.55 -2.99
CA ASP A 41 13.43 6.87 -3.56
C ASP A 41 13.00 5.84 -4.59
N VAL A 42 13.91 5.54 -5.53
CA VAL A 42 13.78 4.40 -6.45
C VAL A 42 14.92 3.44 -6.16
N LYS A 43 14.61 2.15 -5.95
CA LYS A 43 15.63 1.12 -5.75
C LYS A 43 15.53 0.06 -6.82
N HIS A 44 16.69 -0.36 -7.29
CA HIS A 44 16.81 -1.57 -8.10
C HIS A 44 16.80 -2.80 -7.16
N ILE A 45 15.86 -3.70 -7.38
CA ILE A 45 15.63 -4.90 -6.56
C ILE A 45 15.98 -6.13 -7.41
N VAL A 46 16.69 -7.07 -6.79
CA VAL A 46 17.06 -8.34 -7.41
C VAL A 46 16.63 -9.46 -6.48
N ILE A 47 15.61 -10.22 -6.87
CA ILE A 47 15.16 -11.40 -6.14
C ILE A 47 15.70 -12.67 -6.79
N LYS A 48 16.00 -13.66 -5.94
CA LYS A 48 16.57 -14.94 -6.38
C LYS A 48 15.71 -16.09 -5.92
N GLY A 49 15.55 -17.07 -6.79
CA GLY A 49 14.81 -18.28 -6.52
C GLY A 49 15.35 -19.44 -7.34
N ALA A 50 14.64 -20.56 -7.34
CA ALA A 50 14.96 -21.72 -8.14
C ALA A 50 13.67 -22.42 -8.60
N ASN A 51 13.67 -22.93 -9.82
CA ASN A 51 12.73 -23.96 -10.26
C ASN A 51 13.08 -25.26 -9.53
N VAL A 52 12.26 -25.67 -8.58
CA VAL A 52 12.51 -26.87 -7.79
C VAL A 52 11.89 -28.14 -8.41
N THR A 53 11.46 -28.07 -9.65
CA THR A 53 10.86 -29.19 -10.38
C THR A 53 11.82 -29.80 -11.41
N ASN A 54 11.44 -30.94 -11.93
CA ASN A 54 12.14 -31.62 -13.03
C ASN A 54 11.66 -31.20 -14.42
N LYS A 55 10.86 -30.11 -14.53
CA LYS A 55 10.32 -29.60 -15.80
C LYS A 55 10.81 -28.18 -16.07
N GLU A 56 11.01 -27.85 -17.34
CA GLU A 56 11.28 -26.48 -17.77
C GLU A 56 10.00 -25.64 -17.60
N ILE A 57 10.16 -24.42 -17.10
CA ILE A 57 9.10 -23.42 -16.99
C ILE A 57 9.34 -22.36 -18.07
N THR A 58 8.36 -22.13 -18.92
CA THR A 58 8.38 -21.02 -19.87
C THR A 58 7.62 -19.86 -19.25
N VAL A 59 8.32 -18.75 -18.98
CA VAL A 59 7.73 -17.54 -18.38
C VAL A 59 7.09 -16.72 -19.49
N GLU A 60 5.79 -16.45 -19.37
CA GLU A 60 5.05 -15.59 -20.27
C GLU A 60 5.11 -14.13 -19.81
N ASN A 61 4.93 -13.89 -18.51
CA ASN A 61 4.92 -12.54 -17.96
C ASN A 61 5.39 -12.51 -16.51
N VAL A 62 5.88 -11.33 -16.07
CA VAL A 62 6.16 -11.01 -14.67
C VAL A 62 5.52 -9.68 -14.35
N ILE A 63 4.70 -9.66 -13.32
CA ILE A 63 3.97 -8.46 -12.88
C ILE A 63 4.19 -8.20 -11.40
N GLY A 64 4.17 -6.93 -11.02
CA GLY A 64 4.15 -6.51 -9.62
C GLY A 64 2.72 -6.28 -9.15
N GLN A 65 2.36 -6.86 -8.02
CA GLN A 65 1.16 -6.51 -7.29
C GLN A 65 1.53 -5.54 -6.17
N GLY A 66 1.09 -4.32 -6.33
CA GLY A 66 1.46 -3.18 -5.49
C GLY A 66 1.91 -2.01 -6.36
N VAL A 67 2.14 -0.87 -5.74
CA VAL A 67 2.50 0.36 -6.45
C VAL A 67 4.00 0.39 -6.73
N GLY A 68 4.41 1.01 -7.84
CA GLY A 68 5.77 1.45 -8.08
C GLY A 68 6.74 0.43 -8.68
N MET A 69 6.31 -0.78 -9.06
CA MET A 69 7.19 -1.74 -9.71
C MET A 69 7.20 -1.57 -11.23
N SER A 70 8.41 -1.53 -11.82
CA SER A 70 8.63 -1.32 -13.25
C SER A 70 9.94 -1.97 -13.71
N ASN A 71 10.20 -1.94 -15.03
CA ASN A 71 11.47 -2.37 -15.63
C ASN A 71 11.86 -3.81 -15.30
N PHE A 72 10.89 -4.73 -15.29
CA PHE A 72 11.14 -6.14 -15.01
C PHE A 72 12.09 -6.75 -16.03
N LYS A 73 13.13 -7.46 -15.52
CA LYS A 73 14.04 -8.31 -16.28
C LYS A 73 14.00 -9.71 -15.69
N TYR A 74 13.77 -10.70 -16.54
CA TYR A 74 13.62 -12.09 -16.15
C TYR A 74 13.95 -13.03 -17.31
N PRO A 75 14.37 -14.28 -17.03
CA PRO A 75 14.59 -15.27 -18.07
C PRO A 75 13.24 -15.75 -18.63
N GLN A 76 13.16 -15.89 -19.94
CA GLN A 76 11.95 -16.43 -20.58
C GLN A 76 11.78 -17.95 -20.36
N LYS A 77 12.85 -18.65 -20.00
CA LYS A 77 12.85 -20.07 -19.70
C LYS A 77 13.69 -20.34 -18.46
N ILE A 78 13.17 -21.19 -17.59
CA ILE A 78 13.84 -21.63 -16.37
C ILE A 78 13.95 -23.14 -16.45
N ALA A 79 15.18 -23.63 -16.66
CA ALA A 79 15.43 -25.06 -16.78
C ALA A 79 15.10 -25.82 -15.48
N PRO A 80 14.90 -27.13 -15.54
CA PRO A 80 14.71 -27.96 -14.35
C PRO A 80 15.84 -27.76 -13.33
N ASN A 81 15.50 -27.59 -12.08
CA ASN A 81 16.43 -27.38 -10.96
C ASN A 81 17.39 -26.17 -11.13
N ALA A 82 17.06 -25.24 -12.02
CA ALA A 82 17.89 -24.08 -12.27
C ALA A 82 17.52 -22.89 -11.38
N ALA A 83 18.53 -22.08 -11.07
CA ALA A 83 18.32 -20.80 -10.40
C ALA A 83 17.58 -19.81 -11.32
N VAL A 84 16.76 -18.94 -10.72
CA VAL A 84 16.07 -17.83 -11.39
C VAL A 84 16.41 -16.53 -10.69
N THR A 85 16.64 -15.50 -11.48
CA THR A 85 16.82 -14.12 -11.00
C THR A 85 15.81 -13.23 -11.68
N ILE A 86 15.11 -12.42 -10.90
CA ILE A 86 14.20 -11.39 -11.40
C ILE A 86 14.68 -10.05 -10.86
N GLU A 87 14.83 -9.11 -11.77
CA GLU A 87 15.26 -7.74 -11.47
C GLU A 87 14.12 -6.78 -11.81
N PHE A 88 13.96 -5.75 -11.02
CA PHE A 88 12.98 -4.68 -11.28
C PHE A 88 13.35 -3.42 -10.49
N ASP A 89 12.78 -2.30 -10.92
CA ASP A 89 12.88 -1.05 -10.18
C ASP A 89 11.62 -0.85 -9.34
N MET A 90 11.80 -0.38 -8.11
CA MET A 90 10.70 -0.09 -7.19
C MET A 90 10.76 1.36 -6.76
N ASP A 91 9.74 2.14 -7.14
CA ASP A 91 9.52 3.52 -6.73
C ASP A 91 8.69 3.54 -5.44
N PHE A 92 9.22 4.16 -4.39
CA PHE A 92 8.57 4.27 -3.09
C PHE A 92 7.76 5.57 -2.92
N ALA A 93 7.44 6.27 -4.01
CA ALA A 93 6.56 7.42 -3.97
C ALA A 93 5.17 7.06 -3.42
N GLY A 94 4.63 7.89 -2.54
CA GLY A 94 3.31 7.68 -1.90
C GLY A 94 3.25 6.57 -0.85
N MET A 95 4.30 5.76 -0.70
CA MET A 95 4.33 4.67 0.28
C MET A 95 4.79 5.17 1.65
N ASP A 96 4.34 4.53 2.72
CA ASP A 96 4.86 4.72 4.07
C ASP A 96 4.58 3.52 4.99
N GLY A 97 5.42 3.34 6.01
CA GLY A 97 5.31 2.24 6.95
C GLY A 97 5.70 0.89 6.36
N GLN A 98 5.15 -0.16 6.94
CA GLN A 98 5.36 -1.55 6.49
C GLN A 98 4.73 -1.75 5.11
N ILE A 99 5.47 -2.36 4.20
CA ILE A 99 5.00 -2.70 2.86
C ILE A 99 5.26 -4.19 2.58
N ASN A 100 4.29 -4.84 1.94
CA ASN A 100 4.35 -6.25 1.57
C ASN A 100 3.96 -6.44 0.10
N PRO A 101 4.75 -5.93 -0.84
CA PRO A 101 4.48 -6.10 -2.26
C PRO A 101 4.71 -7.56 -2.71
N VAL A 102 4.12 -7.94 -3.84
CA VAL A 102 4.23 -9.28 -4.39
C VAL A 102 4.67 -9.21 -5.86
N VAL A 103 5.64 -10.02 -6.23
CA VAL A 103 5.99 -10.28 -7.63
C VAL A 103 5.32 -11.57 -8.06
N ILE A 104 4.60 -11.54 -9.17
CA ILE A 104 3.88 -12.68 -9.73
C ILE A 104 4.51 -13.04 -11.06
N ILE A 105 5.00 -14.26 -11.17
CA ILE A 105 5.47 -14.87 -12.41
C ILE A 105 4.32 -15.68 -13.00
N ILE A 106 4.02 -15.51 -14.26
CA ILE A 106 2.98 -16.24 -14.96
C ILE A 106 3.65 -17.08 -16.04
N ASP A 107 3.41 -18.38 -16.01
CA ASP A 107 3.92 -19.28 -17.06
C ASP A 107 3.01 -19.28 -18.30
N ASN A 108 3.44 -19.98 -19.35
CA ASN A 108 2.71 -20.12 -20.62
C ASN A 108 1.42 -20.95 -20.52
N GLN A 109 1.12 -21.50 -19.34
CA GLN A 109 -0.14 -22.18 -19.04
C GLN A 109 -1.09 -21.30 -18.21
N GLY A 110 -0.64 -20.08 -17.87
CA GLY A 110 -1.37 -19.14 -17.01
C GLY A 110 -1.24 -19.43 -15.52
N THR A 111 -0.31 -20.31 -15.10
CA THR A 111 -0.09 -20.62 -13.68
C THR A 111 0.72 -19.52 -13.02
N PRO A 112 0.21 -18.93 -11.92
CA PRO A 112 0.94 -17.90 -11.19
C PRO A 112 1.88 -18.51 -10.13
N TYR A 113 3.10 -17.97 -10.04
CA TYR A 113 4.06 -18.23 -8.96
C TYR A 113 4.39 -16.91 -8.29
N THR A 114 4.39 -16.86 -6.97
CA THR A 114 4.52 -15.61 -6.22
C THR A 114 5.82 -15.53 -5.43
N ALA A 115 6.44 -14.36 -5.43
CA ALA A 115 7.48 -13.96 -4.48
C ALA A 115 6.93 -12.86 -3.59
N GLN A 116 6.86 -13.11 -2.28
CA GLN A 116 6.49 -12.10 -1.31
C GLN A 116 7.71 -11.26 -0.95
N LEU A 117 7.50 -9.96 -0.81
CA LEU A 117 8.54 -9.02 -0.42
C LEU A 117 8.16 -8.37 0.91
N ASP A 118 9.13 -7.93 1.66
CA ASP A 118 8.95 -7.27 2.95
C ASP A 118 9.88 -6.07 3.06
N GLY A 119 9.35 -4.93 3.48
CA GLY A 119 10.11 -3.71 3.63
C GLY A 119 9.42 -2.65 4.46
N TYR A 120 10.15 -1.57 4.71
CA TYR A 120 9.65 -0.44 5.46
C TYR A 120 10.04 0.87 4.78
N VAL A 121 9.05 1.71 4.50
CA VAL A 121 9.26 3.03 3.89
C VAL A 121 9.17 4.11 4.96
N LYS A 122 10.20 4.93 5.05
CA LYS A 122 10.25 6.08 5.94
C LYS A 122 9.66 7.30 5.23
N ALA A 123 8.48 7.73 5.66
CA ALA A 123 7.93 9.00 5.22
C ALA A 123 8.47 10.13 6.11
N PRO A 124 8.97 11.24 5.54
CA PRO A 124 9.48 12.36 6.34
C PRO A 124 8.38 13.21 6.96
N ILE A 125 7.13 13.05 6.51
CA ILE A 125 5.96 13.80 6.97
C ILE A 125 4.88 12.82 7.44
N PHE A 126 4.40 13.01 8.64
CA PHE A 126 3.28 12.27 9.21
C PHE A 126 1.97 13.05 9.10
N PHE A 127 0.90 12.33 8.77
CA PHE A 127 -0.47 12.80 8.78
C PHE A 127 -1.22 12.10 9.92
N GLY A 128 -1.92 12.85 10.74
CA GLY A 128 -2.75 12.30 11.81
C GLY A 128 -3.94 11.50 11.30
N GLU A 129 -4.37 11.81 10.08
CA GLU A 129 -5.40 11.08 9.35
C GLU A 129 -5.09 11.15 7.86
N LYS A 130 -5.19 10.03 7.16
CA LYS A 130 -4.90 9.90 5.73
C LYS A 130 -6.09 9.53 4.88
N MET A 131 -7.19 9.12 5.49
CA MET A 131 -8.41 8.77 4.78
C MET A 131 -9.59 9.50 5.38
N PHE A 132 -10.35 10.17 4.53
CA PHE A 132 -11.51 10.97 4.91
C PHE A 132 -12.76 10.45 4.22
N ASP A 133 -13.82 10.28 4.99
CA ASP A 133 -15.12 9.94 4.45
C ASP A 133 -15.87 11.21 4.03
N ALA A 134 -16.21 11.29 2.75
CA ALA A 134 -17.12 12.32 2.21
C ALA A 134 -18.59 11.95 2.40
N GLY A 135 -18.90 10.71 2.81
CA GLY A 135 -20.25 10.20 2.89
C GLY A 135 -20.95 10.26 1.53
N TYR A 136 -22.24 10.60 1.55
CA TYR A 136 -22.99 10.90 0.33
C TYR A 136 -22.75 12.36 -0.07
N TYR A 137 -22.16 12.56 -1.25
CA TYR A 137 -21.69 13.86 -1.74
C TYR A 137 -22.48 14.29 -2.99
N ALA A 138 -23.06 15.49 -2.97
CA ALA A 138 -23.71 16.07 -4.13
C ALA A 138 -22.74 16.89 -4.99
N PRO A 139 -22.96 17.02 -6.31
CA PRO A 139 -22.17 17.93 -7.14
C PRO A 139 -22.19 19.35 -6.57
N ASN A 140 -21.03 20.00 -6.56
CA ASN A 140 -20.86 21.38 -6.04
C ASN A 140 -21.12 21.54 -4.53
N GLU A 141 -21.20 20.45 -3.77
CA GLU A 141 -21.31 20.50 -2.32
C GLU A 141 -19.98 20.96 -1.70
N LYS A 142 -20.04 21.92 -0.78
CA LYS A 142 -18.86 22.36 -0.04
C LYS A 142 -18.57 21.38 1.09
N ARG A 143 -17.31 20.96 1.20
CA ARG A 143 -16.83 20.12 2.30
C ARG A 143 -15.50 20.61 2.81
N GLU A 144 -15.25 20.37 4.08
CA GLU A 144 -13.98 20.66 4.74
C GLU A 144 -13.56 19.49 5.62
N TRP A 145 -12.27 19.18 5.58
CA TRP A 145 -11.63 18.20 6.44
C TRP A 145 -10.49 18.87 7.17
N THR A 146 -10.38 18.63 8.47
CA THR A 146 -9.33 19.19 9.30
C THR A 146 -8.50 18.07 9.90
N PHE A 147 -7.18 18.15 9.76
CA PHE A 147 -6.24 17.17 10.26
C PHE A 147 -4.93 17.83 10.67
N TYR A 148 -4.07 17.06 11.33
CA TYR A 148 -2.76 17.53 11.77
C TYR A 148 -1.65 16.85 11.02
N VAL A 149 -0.54 17.60 10.82
CA VAL A 149 0.63 17.12 10.07
C VAL A 149 1.89 17.59 10.80
N TRP A 150 2.90 16.71 10.87
CA TRP A 150 4.20 17.01 11.50
C TRP A 150 5.33 16.24 10.83
N GLY A 151 6.58 16.68 11.03
CA GLY A 151 7.76 15.94 10.57
C GLY A 151 8.01 14.71 11.44
N THR A 152 8.44 13.61 10.85
CA THR A 152 8.76 12.37 11.58
C THR A 152 9.90 12.53 12.57
N ASP A 153 10.80 13.50 12.34
CA ASP A 153 11.88 13.89 13.25
C ASP A 153 11.37 14.60 14.50
N LYS A 154 10.07 14.93 14.57
CA LYS A 154 9.42 15.69 15.65
C LYS A 154 10.05 17.08 15.92
N LYS A 155 10.89 17.59 15.02
CA LYS A 155 11.63 18.86 15.13
C LYS A 155 11.30 19.83 14.00
N THR A 156 11.14 19.31 12.78
CA THR A 156 10.90 20.11 11.60
C THR A 156 9.40 20.26 11.33
N ARG A 157 8.91 21.50 11.33
CA ARG A 157 7.54 21.77 10.88
C ARG A 157 7.49 21.64 9.35
N PRO A 158 6.63 20.79 8.81
CA PRO A 158 6.41 20.73 7.36
C PRO A 158 5.91 22.06 6.81
N ASP A 159 6.12 22.25 5.54
CA ASP A 159 5.43 23.24 4.71
C ASP A 159 4.65 22.48 3.65
N LEU A 160 3.35 22.67 3.57
CA LEU A 160 2.52 21.95 2.63
C LEU A 160 1.86 22.89 1.64
N THR A 161 1.91 22.48 0.37
CA THR A 161 1.10 23.03 -0.72
C THR A 161 0.41 21.88 -1.44
N LEU A 162 -0.73 22.13 -2.06
CA LEU A 162 -1.35 21.14 -2.93
C LEU A 162 -0.49 20.93 -4.18
N ASP A 163 -0.46 19.71 -4.70
CA ASP A 163 0.08 19.44 -6.02
C ASP A 163 -0.83 20.04 -7.13
N GLU A 164 -0.38 19.99 -8.37
CA GLU A 164 -1.09 20.60 -9.50
C GLU A 164 -2.44 19.95 -9.82
N ASN A 165 -2.57 18.66 -9.53
CA ASN A 165 -3.82 17.92 -9.74
C ASN A 165 -4.83 18.24 -8.65
N ALA A 166 -4.39 18.23 -7.39
CA ALA A 166 -5.25 18.53 -6.26
C ALA A 166 -5.75 19.98 -6.24
N GLN A 167 -5.00 20.94 -6.77
CA GLN A 167 -5.41 22.36 -6.84
C GLN A 167 -6.67 22.60 -7.68
N LYS A 168 -7.03 21.68 -8.57
CA LYS A 168 -8.24 21.80 -9.40
C LYS A 168 -9.52 21.68 -8.57
N ASP A 169 -9.53 20.79 -7.61
CA ASP A 169 -10.71 20.43 -6.81
C ASP A 169 -10.64 20.97 -5.37
N PHE A 170 -9.43 21.29 -4.88
CA PHE A 170 -9.21 21.56 -3.47
C PHE A 170 -8.53 22.90 -3.21
N LYS A 171 -8.82 23.45 -2.02
CA LYS A 171 -8.09 24.59 -1.43
C LYS A 171 -7.49 24.15 -0.10
N LEU A 172 -6.30 24.63 0.18
CA LEU A 172 -5.54 24.32 1.39
C LEU A 172 -5.38 25.57 2.25
N LYS A 173 -5.71 25.46 3.54
CA LYS A 173 -5.33 26.42 4.57
C LYS A 173 -4.48 25.71 5.61
N THR A 174 -3.41 26.33 6.05
CA THR A 174 -2.54 25.79 7.09
C THR A 174 -2.37 26.80 8.21
N LYS A 175 -2.33 26.28 9.47
CA LYS A 175 -2.03 27.06 10.67
C LYS A 175 -0.89 26.36 11.41
N ASN A 176 0.12 27.13 11.78
CA ASN A 176 1.20 26.61 12.64
C ASN A 176 0.65 26.29 14.04
N VAL A 177 0.95 25.10 14.53
CA VAL A 177 0.54 24.63 15.85
C VAL A 177 1.71 23.89 16.51
N MET A 178 1.60 23.75 17.84
CA MET A 178 2.44 22.83 18.60
C MET A 178 1.58 21.63 18.99
N LEU A 179 2.03 20.43 18.70
CA LEU A 179 1.27 19.20 18.87
C LEU A 179 1.81 18.36 20.04
N ASN A 180 0.91 17.75 20.76
CA ASN A 180 1.19 16.60 21.60
C ASN A 180 0.86 15.35 20.78
N VAL A 181 1.88 14.58 20.46
CA VAL A 181 1.78 13.34 19.67
C VAL A 181 2.19 12.22 20.60
N ASP A 182 1.24 11.43 21.05
CA ASP A 182 1.50 10.25 21.88
C ASP A 182 1.81 9.02 21.00
N ASP A 183 2.32 7.97 21.63
CA ASP A 183 2.74 6.75 20.95
C ASP A 183 1.53 5.91 20.42
N ILE A 184 0.31 6.26 20.83
CA ILE A 184 -0.94 5.63 20.38
C ILE A 184 -1.63 6.44 19.26
N GLY A 185 -0.97 7.47 18.74
CA GLY A 185 -1.48 8.25 17.60
C GLY A 185 -2.57 9.28 17.96
N LYS A 186 -2.87 9.52 19.23
CA LYS A 186 -3.75 10.62 19.64
C LYS A 186 -3.02 11.94 19.52
N ILE A 187 -3.58 12.84 18.73
CA ILE A 187 -2.98 14.13 18.43
C ILE A 187 -3.83 15.25 19.01
N LYS A 188 -3.19 16.14 19.77
CA LYS A 188 -3.82 17.32 20.35
C LYS A 188 -2.92 18.55 20.21
N GLU A 189 -3.51 19.73 20.12
CA GLU A 189 -2.77 20.99 20.22
C GLU A 189 -2.26 21.19 21.68
N GLY A 190 -1.18 21.96 21.84
CA GLY A 190 -0.62 22.31 23.16
C GLY A 190 0.59 21.48 23.59
N GLY A 191 1.21 20.72 22.67
CA GLY A 191 2.43 19.93 22.95
C GLY A 191 3.73 20.64 22.56
N LYS A 192 4.77 19.82 22.25
CA LYS A 192 6.13 20.29 21.93
C LYS A 192 6.55 20.00 20.47
N VAL A 193 5.76 19.23 19.72
CA VAL A 193 6.09 18.86 18.33
C VAL A 193 5.60 19.95 17.38
N PRO A 194 6.48 20.62 16.62
CA PRO A 194 6.05 21.62 15.66
C PRO A 194 5.30 20.99 14.50
N GLY A 195 4.06 21.38 14.28
CA GLY A 195 3.19 20.83 13.26
C GLY A 195 2.32 21.87 12.58
N LEU A 196 1.45 21.38 11.72
CA LEU A 196 0.42 22.14 11.04
C LEU A 196 -0.97 21.60 11.42
N LYS A 197 -1.92 22.50 11.64
CA LYS A 197 -3.33 22.23 11.50
C LYS A 197 -3.70 22.55 10.07
N VAL A 198 -4.16 21.56 9.36
CA VAL A 198 -4.50 21.64 7.92
C VAL A 198 -6.00 21.62 7.79
N THR A 199 -6.55 22.56 7.01
CA THR A 199 -7.94 22.54 6.55
C THR A 199 -7.92 22.38 5.04
N LEU A 200 -8.39 21.25 4.58
CA LEU A 200 -8.62 20.93 3.16
C LEU A 200 -10.08 21.17 2.85
N SER A 201 -10.38 21.99 1.86
CA SER A 201 -11.76 22.28 1.48
C SER A 201 -11.97 22.12 -0.02
N THR A 202 -13.17 21.74 -0.42
CA THR A 202 -13.60 21.70 -1.81
C THR A 202 -14.91 22.48 -1.98
N SER A 203 -15.12 23.03 -3.18
CA SER A 203 -16.40 23.62 -3.59
C SER A 203 -17.12 22.78 -4.65
N GLY A 204 -16.53 21.63 -5.00
CA GLY A 204 -17.05 20.68 -5.98
C GLY A 204 -15.92 19.73 -6.40
N LEU A 205 -16.20 18.44 -6.43
CA LEU A 205 -15.26 17.42 -6.89
C LEU A 205 -15.49 17.13 -8.36
N SER A 206 -14.43 17.08 -9.14
CA SER A 206 -14.47 16.62 -10.52
C SER A 206 -14.90 15.16 -10.58
N ARG A 207 -15.78 14.82 -11.51
CA ARG A 207 -16.27 13.47 -11.75
C ARG A 207 -15.51 12.82 -12.91
N VAL A 208 -15.26 11.53 -12.79
CA VAL A 208 -14.72 10.71 -13.88
C VAL A 208 -15.69 9.57 -14.19
N ASP A 209 -15.69 9.09 -15.44
CA ASP A 209 -16.69 8.15 -15.93
C ASP A 209 -16.84 6.86 -15.12
N TRP A 210 -15.73 6.31 -14.62
CA TRP A 210 -15.78 5.09 -13.83
C TRP A 210 -16.40 5.32 -12.43
N GLU A 211 -16.17 6.50 -11.83
CA GLU A 211 -16.81 6.88 -10.54
C GLU A 211 -18.31 7.04 -10.69
N LEU A 212 -18.76 7.58 -11.82
CA LEU A 212 -20.18 7.70 -12.12
C LEU A 212 -20.86 6.34 -12.25
N LYS A 213 -20.21 5.39 -12.92
CA LYS A 213 -20.71 4.01 -13.07
C LYS A 213 -20.82 3.27 -11.73
N GLN A 214 -19.86 3.48 -10.83
CA GLN A 214 -19.81 2.81 -9.53
C GLN A 214 -20.51 3.60 -8.42
N LYS A 215 -20.96 4.82 -8.69
CA LYS A 215 -21.49 5.79 -7.71
C LYS A 215 -20.53 6.02 -6.51
N SER A 216 -19.25 5.72 -6.68
CA SER A 216 -18.23 5.86 -5.65
C SER A 216 -17.34 7.07 -5.88
N ILE A 217 -16.80 7.62 -4.80
CA ILE A 217 -15.80 8.69 -4.81
C ILE A 217 -14.49 8.08 -4.30
N ARG A 218 -13.42 8.29 -5.06
CA ARG A 218 -12.07 7.97 -4.66
C ARG A 218 -11.12 9.05 -5.19
N LYS A 219 -10.79 10.02 -4.35
CA LYS A 219 -9.88 11.12 -4.70
C LYS A 219 -8.62 11.06 -3.90
N ILE A 220 -7.50 10.96 -4.59
CA ILE A 220 -6.17 11.12 -3.99
C ILE A 220 -5.83 12.61 -4.04
N VAL A 221 -5.50 13.19 -2.89
CA VAL A 221 -5.10 14.59 -2.74
C VAL A 221 -3.62 14.61 -2.41
N GLY A 222 -2.80 14.93 -3.41
CA GLY A 222 -1.35 15.01 -3.27
C GLY A 222 -0.90 16.37 -2.75
N PHE A 223 0.21 16.35 -2.01
CA PHE A 223 0.86 17.54 -1.46
C PHE A 223 2.32 17.60 -1.87
N LYS A 224 2.89 18.80 -1.86
CA LYS A 224 4.31 19.08 -2.04
C LYS A 224 4.85 19.78 -0.80
N SER A 225 6.13 19.56 -0.50
CA SER A 225 6.85 20.25 0.55
C SER A 225 8.23 20.68 0.04
N LYS A 226 8.58 21.97 0.24
CA LYS A 226 9.93 22.45 -0.11
C LYS A 226 10.98 21.95 0.89
N LYS A 227 10.58 21.73 2.15
CA LYS A 227 11.48 21.21 3.19
C LYS A 227 11.76 19.73 3.04
N PHE A 228 10.86 19.02 2.40
CA PHE A 228 10.95 17.57 2.14
C PHE A 228 10.68 17.30 0.66
N PRO A 229 11.59 17.69 -0.25
CA PRO A 229 11.32 17.70 -1.70
C PRO A 229 11.10 16.33 -2.32
N LYS A 230 11.59 15.26 -1.70
CA LYS A 230 11.35 13.88 -2.14
C LYS A 230 10.05 13.29 -1.57
N ALA A 231 9.46 13.91 -0.55
CA ALA A 231 8.21 13.44 0.01
C ALA A 231 7.07 13.59 -0.98
N THR A 232 6.26 12.57 -1.09
CA THR A 232 5.02 12.54 -1.88
C THR A 232 3.83 12.26 -0.96
N PRO A 233 3.58 13.17 0.02
CA PRO A 233 2.51 12.96 0.95
C PRO A 233 1.15 13.10 0.27
N GLU A 234 0.22 12.23 0.62
CA GLU A 234 -1.13 12.22 0.07
C GLU A 234 -2.16 11.83 1.13
N VAL A 235 -3.40 12.22 0.88
CA VAL A 235 -4.58 11.75 1.61
C VAL A 235 -5.63 11.24 0.63
N LEU A 236 -6.45 10.29 1.09
CA LEU A 236 -7.51 9.68 0.31
C LEU A 236 -8.86 10.19 0.81
N ILE A 237 -9.71 10.66 -0.11
CA ILE A 237 -11.11 10.97 0.16
C ILE A 237 -11.96 9.90 -0.50
N VAL A 238 -12.81 9.26 0.28
CA VAL A 238 -13.74 8.21 -0.17
C VAL A 238 -15.16 8.61 0.12
N GLY A 239 -16.12 8.06 -0.62
CA GLY A 239 -17.55 8.31 -0.41
C GLY A 239 -18.40 7.82 -1.57
N TYR A 240 -19.62 8.34 -1.64
CA TYR A 240 -20.56 7.98 -2.68
C TYR A 240 -21.20 9.23 -3.28
N TRP A 241 -21.41 9.21 -4.60
CA TRP A 241 -22.17 10.27 -5.25
C TRP A 241 -23.65 10.18 -4.87
N LYS A 242 -24.23 11.31 -4.49
CA LYS A 242 -25.69 11.46 -4.45
C LYS A 242 -26.23 11.41 -5.88
N ASP A 243 -27.35 10.74 -6.04
CA ASP A 243 -28.10 10.73 -7.29
C ASP A 243 -28.62 12.12 -7.65
#